data_cdf17cb02f2a297959e3f5137d8d76cb
#
_entry.id   cdf17cb02f2a297959e3f5137d8d76cb
#
_cell.length_a   1.000
_cell.length_b   1.000
_cell.length_c   1.000
_cell.angle_alpha   90.00
_cell.angle_beta   90.00
_cell.angle_gamma   90.00
#
_symmetry.space_group_name_H-M   'P 1'
#
loop_
_entity.id
_entity.type
_entity.pdbx_description
1 polymer ?
#
loop_
_entity_poly.entity_id
_entity_poly.type
_entity_poly.pdbx_seq_one_letter_code
_entity_poly.pdbx_strand_id
1 'polypeptide(L)'
;MGHVSLRTLPSETNRSSRNGSRQPRRHDHIFGGYNNLGSYAKAFDEMFDNQGNVRGPYKGIFAELAPSDAEELEARAEALGRAFIDQGITFSLSGQERPFPLDLVPRVISAAEWSRLERGITQRVKALEMYLDDIYGDQEILRDGVIPRRLVTSCEHFHRQAAGISPPNGVRIHVAGIDLVRDAQGTFRVLEDNLRSPSGVSYVMENRRTMARVFPNLFATHRVRAVGDYSSHLLRALRNAAATNEADPTVVVLTPGPFNSAYFEHSLLARQMGVELVEGRDLFCRDNVVYMRTTEGERQVDVIYRRIDDDYLDPMQFRPDSVLGVAGLLNAARAGNVVISSAVGNGVGDDKLVYTYVPTIIEYYLGEKPLLANVDTFRCWLDEERDEVLDRVDELVIKPVEGSGGYGIVFGPDASDKELATIRKKVIADPRGWIAQPVVQLSTVPTKVGDALAPRHVDLRPFAVNDGEDVWVLPGGLTRTALIEGSLVVNSSQGGGSKDTWVLASKTSVAARELGDAEVVRKIPKPGKAAVAEKGPESSGQQQQGQQQQQQQQQQVMR
;
A
#
# COMPACT_ATOMS: atom_id res chain seq x y z
N MET A 1 -59.48 -38.09 45.90
CA MET A 1 -59.63 -37.47 47.22
C MET A 1 -58.67 -36.34 47.28
N GLY A 2 -59.01 -35.18 47.10
CA GLY A 2 -59.67 -34.10 47.80
C GLY A 2 -58.59 -33.07 48.08
N HIS A 3 -58.64 -31.84 47.98
CA HIS A 3 -59.65 -30.81 47.98
C HIS A 3 -59.13 -29.52 47.39
N VAL A 4 -59.96 -28.85 46.65
CA VAL A 4 -59.91 -27.44 46.20
C VAL A 4 -59.88 -26.49 47.40
N SER A 5 -59.13 -25.38 47.28
CA SER A 5 -59.58 -24.14 47.93
C SER A 5 -59.06 -22.90 47.17
N LEU A 6 -60.03 -22.21 46.64
CA LEU A 6 -59.98 -20.82 46.18
C LEU A 6 -59.89 -19.87 47.36
N ARG A 7 -59.07 -18.81 47.28
CA ARG A 7 -59.38 -17.50 47.90
C ARG A 7 -58.65 -16.35 47.20
N THR A 8 -59.43 -15.60 46.43
CA THR A 8 -59.75 -14.14 46.50
C THR A 8 -58.58 -13.15 46.44
N LEU A 9 -58.63 -12.36 45.37
CA LEU A 9 -57.95 -11.06 45.15
C LEU A 9 -58.43 -9.98 46.15
N PRO A 10 -57.61 -8.95 46.38
CA PRO A 10 -58.13 -7.60 46.27
C PRO A 10 -57.29 -6.64 45.46
N SER A 11 -57.97 -5.92 44.59
CA SER A 11 -58.03 -4.52 44.21
C SER A 11 -56.76 -3.64 44.29
N GLU A 12 -56.47 -3.06 43.11
CA GLU A 12 -55.98 -1.73 42.75
C GLU A 12 -55.53 -0.76 43.88
N THR A 13 -54.32 -0.21 43.67
CA THR A 13 -54.01 1.21 43.43
C THR A 13 -52.50 1.46 43.64
N ASN A 14 -51.76 1.83 42.69
CA ASN A 14 -51.04 3.10 42.58
C ASN A 14 -50.02 3.10 41.40
N ARG A 15 -50.39 3.77 40.33
CA ARG A 15 -49.44 4.19 39.31
C ARG A 15 -48.63 5.34 39.89
N SER A 16 -47.36 5.15 40.13
CA SER A 16 -46.39 6.24 40.17
C SER A 16 -45.38 6.02 39.06
N SER A 17 -45.49 6.84 38.01
CA SER A 17 -44.52 7.06 36.98
C SER A 17 -43.18 7.45 37.59
N ARG A 18 -42.19 6.55 37.52
CA ARG A 18 -40.78 6.88 37.63
C ARG A 18 -40.16 6.71 36.26
N ASN A 19 -40.18 7.79 35.48
CA ASN A 19 -39.24 8.03 34.41
C ASN A 19 -37.83 8.16 35.03
N GLY A 20 -37.18 7.05 35.26
CA GLY A 20 -35.77 6.99 35.55
C GLY A 20 -35.05 6.74 34.24
N SER A 21 -34.51 7.77 33.66
CA SER A 21 -33.47 7.66 32.62
C SER A 21 -32.35 6.79 33.20
N ARG A 22 -32.34 5.50 32.82
CA ARG A 22 -31.20 4.61 33.08
C ARG A 22 -30.03 5.24 32.33
N GLN A 23 -29.07 5.85 33.03
CA GLN A 23 -27.73 6.06 32.47
C GLN A 23 -27.23 4.67 32.07
N PRO A 24 -26.77 4.49 30.81
CA PRO A 24 -26.21 3.22 30.36
C PRO A 24 -25.08 2.84 31.30
N ARG A 25 -25.07 1.62 31.79
CA ARG A 25 -23.95 1.08 32.56
C ARG A 25 -22.73 1.11 31.67
N ARG A 26 -21.56 1.40 32.19
CA ARG A 26 -20.25 1.48 31.45
C ARG A 26 -19.93 0.25 30.58
N HIS A 27 -20.69 -0.85 30.70
CA HIS A 27 -20.52 -2.10 29.95
C HIS A 27 -21.42 -2.24 28.71
N ASP A 28 -22.38 -1.33 28.48
CA ASP A 28 -23.30 -1.42 27.33
C ASP A 28 -22.79 -0.62 26.08
N HIS A 29 -21.57 -0.12 26.11
CA HIS A 29 -21.00 0.74 25.10
C HIS A 29 -19.93 -0.04 24.31
N ILE A 30 -19.90 0.06 22.98
CA ILE A 30 -18.91 -0.65 22.13
C ILE A 30 -17.44 -0.37 22.49
N PHE A 31 -17.17 0.75 23.17
CA PHE A 31 -15.86 1.10 23.75
C PHE A 31 -15.74 0.69 25.23
N GLY A 32 -16.75 0.04 25.82
CA GLY A 32 -16.79 -0.24 27.27
C GLY A 32 -15.67 -1.14 27.78
N GLY A 33 -15.11 -2.00 26.92
CA GLY A 33 -13.96 -2.84 27.18
C GLY A 33 -12.65 -2.37 26.52
N TYR A 34 -12.68 -1.25 25.80
CA TYR A 34 -11.51 -0.76 25.08
C TYR A 34 -10.46 -0.21 26.05
N ASN A 35 -9.27 -0.77 26.02
CA ASN A 35 -8.13 -0.29 26.79
C ASN A 35 -6.81 -0.70 26.12
N ASN A 36 -5.78 0.09 26.29
CA ASN A 36 -4.42 -0.19 25.87
C ASN A 36 -3.61 -0.80 27.02
N LEU A 37 -4.06 -1.93 27.56
CA LEU A 37 -3.36 -2.69 28.61
C LEU A 37 -2.68 -3.93 28.02
N GLY A 38 -1.89 -4.64 28.83
CA GLY A 38 -1.20 -5.86 28.40
C GLY A 38 -0.22 -5.60 27.28
N SER A 39 -0.36 -6.32 26.17
CA SER A 39 0.51 -6.21 24.98
C SER A 39 0.52 -4.82 24.34
N TYR A 40 -0.49 -3.99 24.59
CA TYR A 40 -0.60 -2.64 24.02
C TYR A 40 -0.16 -1.51 24.97
N ALA A 41 0.28 -1.82 26.20
CA ALA A 41 0.58 -0.81 27.23
C ALA A 41 1.65 0.21 26.84
N LYS A 42 2.54 -0.15 25.92
CA LYS A 42 3.59 0.74 25.40
C LYS A 42 3.25 1.38 24.05
N ALA A 43 2.13 0.97 23.43
CA ALA A 43 1.74 1.47 22.12
C ALA A 43 1.08 2.86 22.23
N PHE A 44 1.32 3.70 21.22
CA PHE A 44 0.60 4.97 21.07
C PHE A 44 -0.82 4.68 20.57
N ASP A 45 -1.83 4.99 21.38
CA ASP A 45 -3.21 4.93 20.94
C ASP A 45 -3.54 6.20 20.13
N GLU A 46 -3.99 6.00 18.86
CA GLU A 46 -4.28 7.14 17.98
C GLU A 46 -5.63 7.81 18.32
N MET A 47 -6.54 7.09 18.96
CA MET A 47 -7.87 7.61 19.31
C MET A 47 -7.95 8.17 20.72
N PHE A 48 -7.30 7.54 21.69
CA PHE A 48 -7.35 7.94 23.09
C PHE A 48 -5.99 8.40 23.62
N ASP A 49 -6.00 9.36 24.52
CA ASP A 49 -4.80 9.72 25.28
C ASP A 49 -4.63 8.80 26.52
N ASN A 50 -3.53 8.96 27.25
CA ASN A 50 -3.23 8.15 28.44
C ASN A 50 -4.21 8.37 29.59
N GLN A 51 -5.08 9.39 29.52
CA GLN A 51 -6.14 9.68 30.49
C GLN A 51 -7.49 9.15 30.02
N GLY A 52 -7.56 8.52 28.83
CA GLY A 52 -8.79 8.02 28.23
C GLY A 52 -9.63 9.10 27.52
N ASN A 53 -9.08 10.30 27.30
CA ASN A 53 -9.78 11.32 26.54
C ASN A 53 -9.61 11.09 25.06
N VAL A 54 -10.67 11.35 24.28
CA VAL A 54 -10.63 11.24 22.82
C VAL A 54 -9.77 12.36 22.21
N ARG A 55 -8.76 11.98 21.43
CA ARG A 55 -7.90 12.91 20.71
C ARG A 55 -8.68 13.72 19.67
N GLY A 56 -8.25 14.95 19.43
CA GLY A 56 -8.94 15.91 18.58
C GLY A 56 -9.43 15.36 17.24
N PRO A 57 -8.60 14.68 16.43
CA PRO A 57 -8.98 14.16 15.12
C PRO A 57 -10.11 13.11 15.18
N TYR A 58 -10.22 12.37 16.27
CA TYR A 58 -11.21 11.29 16.42
C TYR A 58 -12.52 11.68 17.11
N LYS A 59 -12.65 12.93 17.61
CA LYS A 59 -13.85 13.35 18.36
C LYS A 59 -15.15 13.13 17.60
N GLY A 60 -15.16 13.41 16.30
CA GLY A 60 -16.36 13.22 15.49
C GLY A 60 -16.70 11.75 15.25
N ILE A 61 -15.68 10.92 14.95
CA ILE A 61 -15.85 9.47 14.78
C ILE A 61 -16.35 8.84 16.08
N PHE A 62 -15.76 9.22 17.21
CA PHE A 62 -16.19 8.75 18.53
C PHE A 62 -17.64 9.11 18.81
N ALA A 63 -18.04 10.37 18.55
CA ALA A 63 -19.41 10.82 18.81
C ALA A 63 -20.47 10.06 17.99
N GLU A 64 -20.11 9.64 16.77
CA GLU A 64 -20.99 8.87 15.87
C GLU A 64 -21.06 7.39 16.26
N LEU A 65 -19.91 6.78 16.62
CA LEU A 65 -19.85 5.36 16.94
C LEU A 65 -20.26 5.06 18.39
N ALA A 66 -20.01 5.97 19.32
CA ALA A 66 -20.25 5.74 20.74
C ALA A 66 -21.70 5.39 21.10
N PRO A 67 -22.75 5.91 20.43
CA PRO A 67 -24.14 5.51 20.70
C PRO A 67 -24.53 4.14 20.16
N SER A 68 -23.73 3.55 19.25
CA SER A 68 -24.03 2.26 18.61
C SER A 68 -23.91 1.11 19.60
N ASP A 69 -24.76 0.10 19.42
CA ASP A 69 -24.68 -1.18 20.11
C ASP A 69 -23.97 -2.26 19.27
N ALA A 70 -23.84 -3.45 19.81
CA ALA A 70 -23.16 -4.57 19.15
C ALA A 70 -23.89 -5.03 17.88
N GLU A 71 -25.24 -5.00 17.88
CA GLU A 71 -26.05 -5.41 16.72
C GLU A 71 -25.88 -4.44 15.55
N GLU A 72 -25.89 -3.14 15.82
CA GLU A 72 -25.62 -2.12 14.80
C GLU A 72 -24.18 -2.19 14.25
N LEU A 73 -23.21 -2.47 15.14
CA LEU A 73 -21.81 -2.65 14.74
C LEU A 73 -21.65 -3.85 13.80
N GLU A 74 -22.30 -4.98 14.10
CA GLU A 74 -22.30 -6.18 13.27
C GLU A 74 -22.97 -5.91 11.92
N ALA A 75 -24.16 -5.32 11.91
CA ALA A 75 -24.89 -5.01 10.68
C ALA A 75 -24.07 -4.11 9.73
N ARG A 76 -23.34 -3.13 10.27
CA ARG A 76 -22.45 -2.25 9.49
C ARG A 76 -21.23 -3.00 8.95
N ALA A 77 -20.62 -3.88 9.75
CA ALA A 77 -19.50 -4.70 9.33
C ALA A 77 -19.89 -5.68 8.21
N GLU A 78 -21.05 -6.33 8.34
CA GLU A 78 -21.60 -7.18 7.28
C GLU A 78 -21.91 -6.39 5.99
N ALA A 79 -22.43 -5.16 6.11
CA ALA A 79 -22.69 -4.31 4.95
C ALA A 79 -21.40 -3.97 4.20
N LEU A 80 -20.30 -3.68 4.93
CA LEU A 80 -18.97 -3.51 4.33
C LEU A 80 -18.50 -4.78 3.61
N GLY A 81 -18.57 -5.94 4.27
CA GLY A 81 -18.16 -7.22 3.69
C GLY A 81 -18.96 -7.57 2.43
N ARG A 82 -20.30 -7.42 2.47
CA ARG A 82 -21.16 -7.62 1.30
C ARG A 82 -20.80 -6.67 0.14
N ALA A 83 -20.57 -5.40 0.43
CA ALA A 83 -20.21 -4.43 -0.61
C ALA A 83 -18.89 -4.76 -1.31
N PHE A 84 -17.92 -5.35 -0.61
CA PHE A 84 -16.66 -5.83 -1.20
C PHE A 84 -16.86 -7.04 -2.10
N ILE A 85 -17.65 -8.03 -1.65
CA ILE A 85 -17.97 -9.22 -2.45
C ILE A 85 -18.72 -8.83 -3.73
N ASP A 86 -19.75 -7.98 -3.61
CA ASP A 86 -20.59 -7.55 -4.74
C ASP A 86 -19.79 -6.77 -5.80
N GLN A 87 -18.72 -6.12 -5.41
CA GLN A 87 -17.84 -5.37 -6.32
C GLN A 87 -16.64 -6.19 -6.81
N GLY A 88 -16.50 -7.45 -6.38
CA GLY A 88 -15.37 -8.30 -6.75
C GLY A 88 -14.03 -7.76 -6.22
N ILE A 89 -14.05 -7.03 -5.10
CA ILE A 89 -12.83 -6.52 -4.46
C ILE A 89 -12.21 -7.65 -3.65
N THR A 90 -11.34 -8.41 -4.32
CA THR A 90 -10.72 -9.60 -3.76
C THR A 90 -9.21 -9.44 -3.67
N PHE A 91 -8.63 -10.23 -2.80
CA PHE A 91 -7.19 -10.44 -2.70
C PHE A 91 -6.92 -11.93 -2.80
N SER A 92 -6.03 -12.31 -3.71
CA SER A 92 -5.65 -13.71 -3.85
C SER A 92 -4.56 -14.05 -2.83
N LEU A 93 -4.92 -14.90 -1.86
CA LEU A 93 -3.98 -15.44 -0.89
C LEU A 93 -3.81 -16.94 -1.12
N SER A 94 -2.60 -17.39 -1.42
CA SER A 94 -2.30 -18.81 -1.67
C SER A 94 -3.21 -19.47 -2.73
N GLY A 95 -3.59 -18.73 -3.76
CA GLY A 95 -4.46 -19.19 -4.84
C GLY A 95 -5.96 -19.22 -4.50
N GLN A 96 -6.36 -18.71 -3.35
CA GLN A 96 -7.76 -18.52 -2.98
C GLN A 96 -8.10 -17.02 -2.98
N GLU A 97 -9.11 -16.67 -3.75
CA GLU A 97 -9.69 -15.32 -3.71
C GLU A 97 -10.53 -15.16 -2.43
N ARG A 98 -10.25 -14.10 -1.70
CA ARG A 98 -10.99 -13.72 -0.49
C ARG A 98 -11.29 -12.23 -0.55
N PRO A 99 -12.42 -11.77 0.03
CA PRO A 99 -12.63 -10.34 0.24
C PRO A 99 -11.48 -9.76 1.05
N PHE A 100 -10.99 -8.59 0.65
CA PHE A 100 -9.98 -7.90 1.45
C PHE A 100 -10.64 -7.32 2.71
N PRO A 101 -10.24 -7.71 3.93
CA PRO A 101 -10.96 -7.30 5.14
C PRO A 101 -10.85 -5.78 5.35
N LEU A 102 -11.99 -5.08 5.35
CA LEU A 102 -12.10 -3.67 5.69
C LEU A 102 -12.76 -3.50 7.05
N ASP A 103 -12.05 -2.87 7.99
CA ASP A 103 -12.59 -2.51 9.30
C ASP A 103 -13.45 -1.24 9.23
N LEU A 104 -14.52 -1.21 10.01
CA LEU A 104 -15.49 -0.12 10.01
C LEU A 104 -15.00 1.18 10.69
N VAL A 105 -13.95 1.11 11.52
CA VAL A 105 -13.36 2.29 12.17
C VAL A 105 -12.23 2.83 11.30
N PRO A 106 -12.38 4.01 10.69
CA PRO A 106 -11.33 4.59 9.87
C PRO A 106 -10.14 5.03 10.72
N ARG A 107 -8.95 5.05 10.14
CA ARG A 107 -7.79 5.71 10.72
C ARG A 107 -7.82 7.19 10.33
N VAL A 108 -7.69 8.09 11.32
CA VAL A 108 -7.81 9.53 11.10
C VAL A 108 -6.48 10.24 11.33
N ILE A 109 -6.03 10.98 10.31
CA ILE A 109 -4.81 11.78 10.35
C ILE A 109 -5.20 13.25 10.19
N SER A 110 -4.72 14.10 11.08
CA SER A 110 -4.99 15.53 11.03
C SER A 110 -4.32 16.21 9.82
N ALA A 111 -4.88 17.33 9.34
CA ALA A 111 -4.31 18.11 8.25
C ALA A 111 -2.83 18.51 8.51
N ALA A 112 -2.51 18.89 9.75
CA ALA A 112 -1.17 19.31 10.12
C ALA A 112 -0.15 18.15 10.10
N GLU A 113 -0.54 16.96 10.57
CA GLU A 113 0.30 15.77 10.49
C GLU A 113 0.50 15.34 9.05
N TRP A 114 -0.59 15.30 8.27
CA TRP A 114 -0.50 14.93 6.86
C TRP A 114 0.43 15.86 6.08
N SER A 115 0.32 17.17 6.29
CA SER A 115 1.21 18.14 5.62
C SER A 115 2.69 17.92 5.91
N ARG A 116 3.03 17.41 7.10
CA ARG A 116 4.42 17.03 7.43
C ARG A 116 4.83 15.75 6.71
N LEU A 117 3.95 14.75 6.67
CA LEU A 117 4.18 13.51 5.94
C LEU A 117 4.34 13.76 4.44
N GLU A 118 3.45 14.54 3.85
CA GLU A 118 3.43 14.91 2.44
C GLU A 118 4.77 15.55 2.03
N ARG A 119 5.27 16.54 2.78
CA ARG A 119 6.58 17.16 2.52
C ARG A 119 7.75 16.19 2.69
N GLY A 120 7.72 15.35 3.72
CA GLY A 120 8.81 14.40 3.95
C GLY A 120 8.84 13.27 2.92
N ILE A 121 7.69 12.82 2.44
CA ILE A 121 7.58 11.85 1.35
C ILE A 121 8.09 12.47 0.04
N THR A 122 7.66 13.70 -0.26
CA THR A 122 8.13 14.45 -1.44
C THR A 122 9.64 14.61 -1.44
N GLN A 123 10.24 15.03 -0.32
CA GLN A 123 11.69 15.15 -0.17
C GLN A 123 12.39 13.81 -0.43
N ARG A 124 11.88 12.74 0.18
CA ARG A 124 12.45 11.40 0.06
C ARG A 124 12.40 10.87 -1.37
N VAL A 125 11.26 11.00 -2.05
CA VAL A 125 11.11 10.56 -3.44
C VAL A 125 12.03 11.34 -4.37
N LYS A 126 12.16 12.67 -4.21
CA LYS A 126 13.09 13.50 -4.99
C LYS A 126 14.55 13.06 -4.82
N ALA A 127 14.98 12.80 -3.60
CA ALA A 127 16.34 12.34 -3.32
C ALA A 127 16.60 10.94 -3.91
N LEU A 128 15.64 10.03 -3.78
CA LEU A 128 15.74 8.68 -4.36
C LEU A 128 15.70 8.69 -5.89
N GLU A 129 14.97 9.62 -6.51
CA GLU A 129 14.99 9.84 -7.95
C GLU A 129 16.41 10.21 -8.43
N MET A 130 17.02 11.22 -7.80
CA MET A 130 18.39 11.66 -8.12
C MET A 130 19.41 10.54 -7.86
N TYR A 131 19.24 9.79 -6.78
CA TYR A 131 20.09 8.65 -6.46
C TYR A 131 20.03 7.56 -7.53
N LEU A 132 18.83 7.16 -7.97
CA LEU A 132 18.67 6.13 -9.00
C LEU A 132 19.19 6.62 -10.36
N ASP A 133 19.03 7.88 -10.67
CA ASP A 133 19.60 8.43 -11.91
C ASP A 133 21.13 8.43 -11.87
N ASP A 134 21.73 8.85 -10.75
CA ASP A 134 23.18 8.88 -10.58
C ASP A 134 23.83 7.48 -10.62
N ILE A 135 23.29 6.49 -9.91
CA ILE A 135 23.91 5.15 -9.87
C ILE A 135 23.88 4.39 -11.19
N TYR A 136 22.97 4.74 -12.10
CA TYR A 136 22.91 4.21 -13.47
C TYR A 136 23.54 5.16 -14.51
N GLY A 137 23.91 6.37 -14.10
CA GLY A 137 24.59 7.40 -14.87
C GLY A 137 26.05 7.60 -14.46
N ASP A 138 26.34 8.79 -13.92
CA ASP A 138 27.70 9.24 -13.61
C ASP A 138 28.31 8.63 -12.35
N GLN A 139 27.51 8.08 -11.45
CA GLN A 139 27.90 7.43 -10.19
C GLN A 139 28.68 8.37 -9.24
N GLU A 140 28.29 9.63 -9.17
CA GLU A 140 28.97 10.66 -8.38
C GLU A 140 29.01 10.31 -6.89
N ILE A 141 27.87 9.93 -6.29
CA ILE A 141 27.78 9.55 -4.89
C ILE A 141 28.69 8.37 -4.53
N LEU A 142 28.94 7.46 -5.50
CA LEU A 142 29.84 6.32 -5.33
C LEU A 142 31.30 6.72 -5.52
N ARG A 143 31.60 7.68 -6.41
CA ARG A 143 32.95 8.23 -6.62
C ARG A 143 33.40 9.07 -5.42
N ASP A 144 32.49 9.84 -4.85
CA ASP A 144 32.73 10.66 -3.67
C ASP A 144 32.83 9.84 -2.38
N GLY A 145 32.54 8.53 -2.45
CA GLY A 145 32.67 7.60 -1.33
C GLY A 145 31.59 7.79 -0.24
N VAL A 146 30.53 8.53 -0.53
CA VAL A 146 29.42 8.76 0.40
C VAL A 146 28.65 7.47 0.64
N ILE A 147 28.45 6.68 -0.41
CA ILE A 147 27.90 5.32 -0.34
C ILE A 147 28.93 4.34 -0.90
N PRO A 148 29.23 3.24 -0.17
CA PRO A 148 30.15 2.23 -0.65
C PRO A 148 29.67 1.59 -1.96
N ARG A 149 30.50 1.60 -3.00
CA ARG A 149 30.17 0.99 -4.30
C ARG A 149 29.67 -0.45 -4.16
N ARG A 150 30.27 -1.23 -3.25
CA ARG A 150 29.86 -2.61 -2.99
C ARG A 150 28.41 -2.72 -2.55
N LEU A 151 27.86 -1.74 -1.83
CA LEU A 151 26.46 -1.73 -1.40
C LEU A 151 25.52 -1.86 -2.59
N VAL A 152 25.76 -1.04 -3.64
CA VAL A 152 24.95 -1.02 -4.85
C VAL A 152 25.20 -2.26 -5.72
N THR A 153 26.48 -2.59 -5.99
CA THR A 153 26.83 -3.67 -6.92
C THR A 153 26.54 -5.07 -6.39
N SER A 154 26.32 -5.23 -5.09
CA SER A 154 25.89 -6.49 -4.45
C SER A 154 24.38 -6.57 -4.23
N CYS A 155 23.62 -5.54 -4.60
CA CYS A 155 22.17 -5.59 -4.58
C CYS A 155 21.65 -6.49 -5.70
N GLU A 156 20.77 -7.44 -5.41
CA GLU A 156 20.17 -8.35 -6.39
C GLU A 156 19.43 -7.57 -7.49
N HIS A 157 18.83 -6.43 -7.12
CA HIS A 157 18.09 -5.57 -8.02
C HIS A 157 18.94 -4.55 -8.80
N PHE A 158 20.26 -4.60 -8.64
CA PHE A 158 21.16 -3.77 -9.47
C PHE A 158 21.36 -4.42 -10.83
N HIS A 159 20.62 -3.93 -11.82
CA HIS A 159 20.67 -4.44 -13.17
C HIS A 159 21.55 -3.57 -14.05
N ARG A 160 22.71 -4.11 -14.46
CA ARG A 160 23.63 -3.43 -15.41
C ARG A 160 22.94 -3.08 -16.72
N GLN A 161 21.93 -3.83 -17.10
CA GLN A 161 21.11 -3.61 -18.30
C GLN A 161 20.34 -2.27 -18.26
N ALA A 162 20.12 -1.71 -17.08
CA ALA A 162 19.49 -0.40 -16.91
C ALA A 162 20.43 0.77 -17.22
N ALA A 163 21.75 0.54 -17.23
CA ALA A 163 22.72 1.59 -17.59
C ALA A 163 22.52 2.06 -19.04
N GLY A 164 22.57 3.38 -19.22
CA GLY A 164 22.35 4.02 -20.53
C GLY A 164 20.88 4.04 -20.98
N ILE A 165 19.94 3.71 -20.11
CA ILE A 165 18.51 3.96 -20.31
C ILE A 165 18.15 5.20 -19.49
N SER A 166 17.91 6.31 -20.16
CA SER A 166 17.43 7.55 -19.56
C SER A 166 16.00 7.79 -20.01
N PRO A 167 15.02 7.79 -19.09
CA PRO A 167 13.63 8.12 -19.44
C PRO A 167 13.56 9.53 -20.07
N PRO A 168 12.76 9.75 -21.12
CA PRO A 168 12.73 11.03 -21.87
C PRO A 168 12.44 12.25 -20.99
N ASN A 169 11.60 12.13 -19.99
CA ASN A 169 11.29 13.20 -19.03
C ASN A 169 12.18 13.16 -17.77
N GLY A 170 13.19 12.29 -17.71
CA GLY A 170 14.10 12.12 -16.57
C GLY A 170 13.48 11.42 -15.35
N VAL A 171 12.25 10.89 -15.41
CA VAL A 171 11.59 10.24 -14.28
C VAL A 171 11.80 8.73 -14.30
N ARG A 172 12.44 8.21 -13.26
CA ARG A 172 12.57 6.77 -12.99
C ARG A 172 11.48 6.25 -12.06
N ILE A 173 11.13 7.04 -11.02
CA ILE A 173 10.14 6.69 -10.00
C ILE A 173 8.83 7.40 -10.31
N HIS A 174 7.96 6.81 -11.13
CA HIS A 174 6.63 7.38 -11.37
C HIS A 174 5.67 7.13 -10.19
N VAL A 175 5.83 6.02 -9.48
CA VAL A 175 5.02 5.68 -8.29
C VAL A 175 5.94 5.19 -7.19
N ALA A 176 5.79 5.79 -6.01
CA ALA A 176 6.45 5.34 -4.78
C ALA A 176 5.41 4.98 -3.71
N GLY A 177 5.65 3.89 -2.99
CA GLY A 177 4.92 3.51 -1.78
C GLY A 177 5.89 3.52 -0.59
N ILE A 178 5.72 4.45 0.34
CA ILE A 178 6.62 4.60 1.47
C ILE A 178 5.95 4.04 2.72
N ASP A 179 6.43 2.90 3.23
CA ASP A 179 5.84 2.30 4.43
C ASP A 179 6.23 3.07 5.68
N LEU A 180 5.23 3.52 6.40
CA LEU A 180 5.35 4.31 7.62
C LEU A 180 4.79 3.56 8.82
N VAL A 181 5.48 3.65 9.93
CA VAL A 181 5.00 3.22 11.24
C VAL A 181 4.92 4.42 12.18
N ARG A 182 3.99 4.40 13.12
CA ARG A 182 3.94 5.39 14.20
C ARG A 182 4.45 4.74 15.46
N ASP A 183 5.51 5.30 16.03
CA ASP A 183 6.17 4.76 17.21
C ASP A 183 5.40 5.05 18.52
N ALA A 184 5.91 4.56 19.64
CA ALA A 184 5.32 4.73 20.97
C ALA A 184 5.21 6.21 21.42
N GLN A 185 5.95 7.11 20.81
CA GLN A 185 5.90 8.55 21.05
C GLN A 185 4.90 9.26 20.14
N GLY A 186 4.25 8.52 19.24
CA GLY A 186 3.30 9.06 18.27
C GLY A 186 3.97 9.72 17.06
N THR A 187 5.27 9.47 16.82
CA THR A 187 6.03 10.00 15.69
C THR A 187 6.01 9.01 14.54
N PHE A 188 5.74 9.50 13.33
CA PHE A 188 5.86 8.68 12.12
C PHE A 188 7.33 8.49 11.74
N ARG A 189 7.70 7.24 11.44
CA ARG A 189 9.02 6.83 10.95
C ARG A 189 8.87 6.02 9.68
N VAL A 190 9.83 6.12 8.78
CA VAL A 190 9.88 5.29 7.57
C VAL A 190 10.36 3.90 7.95
N LEU A 191 9.68 2.87 7.47
CA LEU A 191 10.01 1.46 7.67
C LEU A 191 10.72 0.85 6.47
N GLU A 192 10.23 1.16 5.26
CA GLU A 192 10.83 0.73 3.97
C GLU A 192 10.36 1.62 2.82
N ASP A 193 11.10 1.60 1.72
CA ASP A 193 10.76 2.23 0.45
C ASP A 193 10.35 1.16 -0.56
N ASN A 194 9.31 1.44 -1.35
CA ASN A 194 8.86 0.58 -2.44
C ASN A 194 8.78 1.42 -3.72
N LEU A 195 9.72 1.25 -4.64
CA LEU A 195 9.90 2.08 -5.85
C LEU A 195 9.74 1.31 -7.15
N ARG A 196 9.66 -0.03 -7.09
CA ARG A 196 9.44 -0.88 -8.28
C ARG A 196 7.97 -0.88 -8.67
N SER A 197 7.14 -1.57 -7.91
CA SER A 197 5.73 -1.78 -8.21
C SER A 197 4.89 -1.80 -6.93
N PRO A 198 4.84 -0.69 -6.15
CA PRO A 198 4.04 -0.67 -4.94
C PRO A 198 2.58 -0.99 -5.23
N SER A 199 1.99 -1.87 -4.41
CA SER A 199 0.61 -2.33 -4.54
C SER A 199 -0.24 -1.85 -3.38
N GLY A 200 -1.56 -1.81 -3.59
CA GLY A 200 -2.55 -1.53 -2.56
C GLY A 200 -3.29 -0.20 -2.71
N VAL A 201 -2.97 0.61 -3.70
CA VAL A 201 -3.67 1.89 -3.94
C VAL A 201 -5.13 1.67 -4.37
N SER A 202 -5.41 0.57 -5.07
CA SER A 202 -6.78 0.16 -5.41
C SER A 202 -7.64 0.01 -4.16
N TYR A 203 -7.10 -0.62 -3.12
CA TYR A 203 -7.80 -0.77 -1.84
C TYR A 203 -8.00 0.55 -1.11
N VAL A 204 -7.07 1.51 -1.24
CA VAL A 204 -7.29 2.87 -0.69
C VAL A 204 -8.52 3.52 -1.31
N MET A 205 -8.66 3.44 -2.64
CA MET A 205 -9.79 4.03 -3.37
C MET A 205 -11.10 3.29 -3.06
N GLU A 206 -11.09 1.96 -3.08
CA GLU A 206 -12.28 1.15 -2.86
C GLU A 206 -12.71 1.12 -1.38
N ASN A 207 -11.78 1.15 -0.43
CA ASN A 207 -12.09 1.35 0.99
C ASN A 207 -12.85 2.67 1.18
N ARG A 208 -12.32 3.78 0.63
CA ARG A 208 -12.97 5.10 0.69
C ARG A 208 -14.36 5.09 0.07
N ARG A 209 -14.49 4.51 -1.11
CA ARG A 209 -15.76 4.43 -1.84
C ARG A 209 -16.80 3.62 -1.08
N THR A 210 -16.39 2.50 -0.48
CA THR A 210 -17.27 1.63 0.29
C THR A 210 -17.66 2.26 1.62
N MET A 211 -16.70 2.85 2.35
CA MET A 211 -16.97 3.61 3.57
C MET A 211 -17.94 4.77 3.34
N ALA A 212 -17.77 5.54 2.25
CA ALA A 212 -18.68 6.63 1.90
C ALA A 212 -20.12 6.16 1.63
N ARG A 213 -20.29 4.95 1.12
CA ARG A 213 -21.60 4.33 0.86
C ARG A 213 -22.26 3.84 2.15
N VAL A 214 -21.49 3.23 3.04
CA VAL A 214 -22.02 2.62 4.29
C VAL A 214 -22.21 3.67 5.40
N PHE A 215 -21.37 4.71 5.40
CA PHE A 215 -21.38 5.78 6.40
C PHE A 215 -21.54 7.18 5.80
N PRO A 216 -22.60 7.46 5.02
CA PRO A 216 -22.76 8.73 4.33
C PRO A 216 -22.78 9.94 5.29
N ASN A 217 -23.38 9.81 6.48
CA ASN A 217 -23.45 10.87 7.48
C ASN A 217 -22.08 11.24 8.04
N LEU A 218 -21.21 10.25 8.26
CA LEU A 218 -19.83 10.49 8.70
C LEU A 218 -19.07 11.35 7.68
N PHE A 219 -19.21 11.06 6.39
CA PHE A 219 -18.57 11.85 5.34
C PHE A 219 -19.15 13.25 5.21
N ALA A 220 -20.45 13.42 5.42
CA ALA A 220 -21.09 14.74 5.39
C ALA A 220 -20.60 15.67 6.51
N THR A 221 -20.25 15.10 7.67
CA THR A 221 -19.80 15.85 8.86
C THR A 221 -18.28 16.01 8.95
N HIS A 222 -17.51 15.11 8.33
CA HIS A 222 -16.04 15.13 8.35
C HIS A 222 -15.50 15.61 6.99
N ARG A 223 -14.64 16.62 7.03
CA ARG A 223 -13.99 17.14 5.83
C ARG A 223 -12.81 16.25 5.45
N VAL A 224 -13.10 15.08 4.89
CA VAL A 224 -12.09 14.12 4.44
C VAL A 224 -11.61 14.48 3.05
N ARG A 225 -10.28 14.57 2.84
CA ARG A 225 -9.70 14.83 1.52
C ARG A 225 -10.00 13.65 0.58
N ALA A 226 -10.28 13.96 -0.69
CA ALA A 226 -10.59 12.96 -1.72
C ALA A 226 -9.35 12.12 -2.08
N VAL A 227 -9.58 10.86 -2.48
CA VAL A 227 -8.54 9.94 -2.98
C VAL A 227 -8.88 9.39 -4.37
N GLY A 228 -10.03 9.74 -4.92
CA GLY A 228 -10.54 9.17 -6.17
C GLY A 228 -9.85 9.68 -7.44
N ASP A 229 -9.05 10.72 -7.36
CA ASP A 229 -8.32 11.35 -8.46
C ASP A 229 -6.92 10.73 -8.71
N TYR A 230 -6.54 9.69 -7.93
CA TYR A 230 -5.25 9.02 -8.08
C TYR A 230 -4.98 8.55 -9.52
N SER A 231 -5.94 7.87 -10.14
CA SER A 231 -5.77 7.35 -11.50
C SER A 231 -5.59 8.46 -12.54
N SER A 232 -6.19 9.63 -12.32
CA SER A 232 -5.99 10.80 -13.18
C SER A 232 -4.59 11.40 -13.03
N HIS A 233 -4.07 11.47 -11.80
CA HIS A 233 -2.69 11.90 -11.53
C HIS A 233 -1.68 10.92 -12.13
N LEU A 234 -1.92 9.61 -11.98
CA LEU A 234 -1.06 8.59 -12.56
C LEU A 234 -1.06 8.67 -14.10
N LEU A 235 -2.23 8.74 -14.74
CA LEU A 235 -2.32 8.84 -16.19
C LEU A 235 -1.61 10.09 -16.73
N ARG A 236 -1.77 11.23 -16.04
CA ARG A 236 -1.05 12.46 -16.40
C ARG A 236 0.46 12.27 -16.32
N ALA A 237 0.97 11.67 -15.24
CA ALA A 237 2.40 11.40 -15.07
C ALA A 237 2.93 10.47 -16.17
N LEU A 238 2.18 9.42 -16.51
CA LEU A 238 2.53 8.48 -17.57
C LEU A 238 2.54 9.15 -18.95
N ARG A 239 1.55 10.00 -19.26
CA ARG A 239 1.51 10.75 -20.52
C ARG A 239 2.65 11.76 -20.62
N ASN A 240 2.98 12.45 -19.54
CA ASN A 240 4.10 13.38 -19.46
C ASN A 240 5.46 12.67 -19.66
N ALA A 241 5.53 11.38 -19.43
CA ALA A 241 6.75 10.60 -19.62
C ALA A 241 7.02 10.21 -21.09
N ALA A 242 6.00 10.25 -21.95
CA ALA A 242 6.14 9.82 -23.34
C ALA A 242 7.17 10.66 -24.12
N ALA A 243 7.94 9.98 -24.97
CA ALA A 243 8.93 10.64 -25.84
C ALA A 243 8.31 11.34 -27.06
N THR A 244 7.03 11.15 -27.29
CA THR A 244 6.31 11.69 -28.45
C THR A 244 5.74 13.08 -28.18
N ASN A 245 5.62 13.88 -29.25
CA ASN A 245 4.90 15.16 -29.22
C ASN A 245 3.39 15.00 -29.51
N GLU A 246 2.90 13.76 -29.59
CA GLU A 246 1.47 13.53 -29.78
C GLU A 246 0.67 13.98 -28.55
N ALA A 247 -0.51 14.55 -28.81
CA ALA A 247 -1.38 15.06 -27.74
C ALA A 247 -1.94 13.94 -26.85
N ASP A 248 -2.01 12.70 -27.34
CA ASP A 248 -2.56 11.55 -26.64
C ASP A 248 -1.70 10.30 -26.87
N PRO A 249 -0.55 10.19 -26.17
CA PRO A 249 0.34 9.03 -26.30
C PRO A 249 -0.34 7.75 -25.83
N THR A 250 -0.01 6.63 -26.48
CA THR A 250 -0.54 5.31 -26.12
C THR A 250 0.11 4.81 -24.84
N VAL A 251 -0.67 4.76 -23.76
CA VAL A 251 -0.28 4.20 -22.46
C VAL A 251 -0.94 2.85 -22.27
N VAL A 252 -0.19 1.85 -21.80
CA VAL A 252 -0.74 0.53 -21.46
C VAL A 252 -0.32 0.10 -20.05
N VAL A 253 -1.13 -0.74 -19.40
CA VAL A 253 -0.76 -1.41 -18.14
C VAL A 253 -0.32 -2.83 -18.48
N LEU A 254 0.96 -3.14 -18.26
CA LEU A 254 1.53 -4.48 -18.48
C LEU A 254 1.37 -5.32 -17.21
N THR A 255 0.52 -6.33 -17.29
CA THR A 255 0.23 -7.27 -16.19
C THR A 255 0.84 -8.64 -16.43
N PRO A 256 1.25 -9.39 -15.38
CA PRO A 256 1.62 -10.80 -15.52
C PRO A 256 0.40 -11.71 -15.72
N GLY A 257 -0.83 -11.20 -15.56
CA GLY A 257 -2.08 -11.93 -15.79
C GLY A 257 -2.86 -12.27 -14.52
N PRO A 258 -3.98 -12.98 -14.66
CA PRO A 258 -5.01 -13.13 -13.62
C PRO A 258 -4.60 -13.96 -12.40
N PHE A 259 -3.49 -14.69 -12.48
CA PHE A 259 -2.98 -15.47 -11.33
C PHE A 259 -2.12 -14.64 -10.37
N ASN A 260 -1.83 -13.38 -10.71
CA ASN A 260 -1.12 -12.47 -9.83
C ASN A 260 -2.05 -11.95 -8.72
N SER A 261 -1.57 -11.89 -7.48
CA SER A 261 -2.37 -11.43 -6.33
C SER A 261 -2.88 -10.00 -6.45
N ALA A 262 -2.15 -9.15 -7.18
CA ALA A 262 -2.53 -7.76 -7.42
C ALA A 262 -3.31 -7.54 -8.73
N TYR A 263 -3.77 -8.60 -9.42
CA TYR A 263 -4.47 -8.48 -10.71
C TYR A 263 -5.71 -7.59 -10.63
N PHE A 264 -6.45 -7.65 -9.52
CA PHE A 264 -7.56 -6.73 -9.28
C PHE A 264 -7.12 -5.28 -9.41
N GLU A 265 -5.99 -4.90 -8.81
CA GLU A 265 -5.43 -3.55 -8.89
C GLU A 265 -5.03 -3.18 -10.32
N HIS A 266 -4.37 -4.08 -11.05
CA HIS A 266 -3.97 -3.84 -12.42
C HIS A 266 -5.18 -3.54 -13.32
N SER A 267 -6.22 -4.36 -13.18
CA SER A 267 -7.48 -4.23 -13.91
C SER A 267 -8.25 -2.95 -13.54
N LEU A 268 -8.31 -2.62 -12.23
CA LEU A 268 -8.97 -1.40 -11.75
C LEU A 268 -8.27 -0.15 -12.29
N LEU A 269 -6.94 -0.08 -12.19
CA LEU A 269 -6.17 1.07 -12.66
C LEU A 269 -6.29 1.26 -14.17
N ALA A 270 -6.14 0.20 -14.97
CA ALA A 270 -6.32 0.28 -16.41
C ALA A 270 -7.72 0.82 -16.77
N ARG A 271 -8.77 0.29 -16.15
CA ARG A 271 -10.15 0.73 -16.36
C ARG A 271 -10.39 2.17 -15.94
N GLN A 272 -9.84 2.61 -14.80
CA GLN A 272 -10.03 3.99 -14.32
C GLN A 272 -9.23 5.01 -15.12
N MET A 273 -8.07 4.64 -15.63
CA MET A 273 -7.26 5.47 -16.53
C MET A 273 -7.82 5.47 -17.96
N GLY A 274 -8.64 4.49 -18.32
CA GLY A 274 -9.16 4.34 -19.68
C GLY A 274 -8.08 3.87 -20.67
N VAL A 275 -7.14 3.04 -20.20
CA VAL A 275 -6.04 2.49 -20.99
C VAL A 275 -6.12 0.97 -21.07
N GLU A 276 -5.44 0.37 -22.05
CA GLU A 276 -5.46 -1.08 -22.26
C GLU A 276 -4.68 -1.81 -21.15
N LEU A 277 -5.25 -2.92 -20.67
CA LEU A 277 -4.58 -3.91 -19.85
C LEU A 277 -4.02 -4.98 -20.76
N VAL A 278 -2.71 -5.14 -20.80
CA VAL A 278 -2.02 -6.06 -21.71
C VAL A 278 -1.14 -7.05 -20.94
N GLU A 279 -0.98 -8.25 -21.49
CA GLU A 279 0.04 -9.22 -21.10
C GLU A 279 1.22 -9.19 -22.09
N GLY A 280 2.38 -9.77 -21.74
CA GLY A 280 3.54 -9.78 -22.63
C GLY A 280 3.28 -10.34 -24.02
N ARG A 281 2.36 -11.33 -24.13
CA ARG A 281 1.94 -11.92 -25.43
C ARG A 281 1.18 -10.97 -26.36
N ASP A 282 0.60 -9.91 -25.81
CA ASP A 282 -0.15 -8.91 -26.57
C ASP A 282 0.78 -7.85 -27.18
N LEU A 283 2.02 -7.80 -26.69
CA LEU A 283 3.05 -6.87 -27.14
C LEU A 283 4.12 -7.56 -27.98
N PHE A 284 4.81 -6.79 -28.80
CA PHE A 284 6.01 -7.22 -29.53
C PHE A 284 6.85 -6.01 -29.92
N CYS A 285 8.17 -6.24 -30.12
CA CYS A 285 9.08 -5.24 -30.61
C CYS A 285 9.45 -5.48 -32.08
N ARG A 286 9.49 -4.41 -32.87
CA ARG A 286 9.98 -4.41 -34.24
C ARG A 286 10.75 -3.11 -34.48
N ASP A 287 11.98 -3.19 -34.98
CA ASP A 287 12.86 -2.04 -35.24
C ASP A 287 13.02 -1.12 -34.00
N ASN A 288 13.15 -1.70 -32.83
CA ASN A 288 13.21 -1.00 -31.52
C ASN A 288 11.96 -0.13 -31.20
N VAL A 289 10.82 -0.45 -31.76
CA VAL A 289 9.53 0.16 -31.43
C VAL A 289 8.61 -0.93 -30.86
N VAL A 290 7.88 -0.59 -29.81
CA VAL A 290 6.91 -1.50 -29.18
C VAL A 290 5.55 -1.31 -29.81
N TYR A 291 4.91 -2.43 -30.13
CA TYR A 291 3.55 -2.46 -30.66
C TYR A 291 2.67 -3.40 -29.83
N MET A 292 1.39 -3.05 -29.69
CA MET A 292 0.37 -3.98 -29.22
C MET A 292 -0.47 -4.49 -30.38
N ARG A 293 -0.92 -5.74 -30.25
CA ARG A 293 -1.87 -6.36 -31.16
C ARG A 293 -3.29 -5.98 -30.78
N THR A 294 -4.02 -5.42 -31.73
CA THR A 294 -5.44 -5.08 -31.56
C THR A 294 -6.28 -5.75 -32.64
N THR A 295 -7.58 -5.73 -32.49
CA THR A 295 -8.53 -6.24 -33.52
C THR A 295 -8.51 -5.40 -34.79
N GLU A 296 -8.01 -4.17 -34.73
CA GLU A 296 -7.90 -3.24 -35.87
C GLU A 296 -6.51 -3.24 -36.50
N GLY A 297 -5.56 -4.02 -35.95
CA GLY A 297 -4.18 -4.09 -36.42
C GLY A 297 -3.17 -3.84 -35.28
N GLU A 298 -1.99 -3.38 -35.67
CA GLU A 298 -0.90 -3.06 -34.75
C GLU A 298 -0.98 -1.58 -34.33
N ARG A 299 -0.81 -1.30 -33.04
CA ARG A 299 -0.75 0.07 -32.52
C ARG A 299 0.56 0.26 -31.75
N GLN A 300 1.28 1.32 -32.02
CA GLN A 300 2.49 1.68 -31.27
C GLN A 300 2.13 1.97 -29.81
N VAL A 301 3.05 1.58 -28.90
CA VAL A 301 2.96 1.84 -27.47
C VAL A 301 4.08 2.78 -27.06
N ASP A 302 3.73 3.90 -26.44
CA ASP A 302 4.67 4.95 -26.05
C ASP A 302 5.08 4.82 -24.58
N VAL A 303 4.15 4.35 -23.70
CA VAL A 303 4.41 4.19 -22.26
C VAL A 303 3.83 2.88 -21.76
N ILE A 304 4.64 2.13 -21.04
CA ILE A 304 4.25 0.89 -20.36
C ILE A 304 4.29 1.11 -18.85
N TYR A 305 3.13 1.16 -18.21
CA TYR A 305 3.05 1.05 -16.75
C TYR A 305 3.15 -0.43 -16.37
N ARG A 306 4.35 -0.85 -15.99
CA ARG A 306 4.62 -2.25 -15.71
C ARG A 306 4.18 -2.68 -14.31
N ARG A 307 3.63 -3.90 -14.24
CA ARG A 307 3.34 -4.61 -12.98
C ARG A 307 4.06 -5.96 -12.94
N ILE A 308 5.20 -6.03 -13.59
CA ILE A 308 6.09 -7.20 -13.73
C ILE A 308 7.47 -6.79 -13.19
N ASP A 309 8.14 -7.69 -12.45
CA ASP A 309 9.50 -7.47 -11.99
C ASP A 309 10.50 -7.46 -13.14
N ASP A 310 11.64 -6.79 -12.91
CA ASP A 310 12.71 -6.59 -13.91
C ASP A 310 13.15 -7.90 -14.55
N ASP A 311 13.35 -8.96 -13.76
CA ASP A 311 13.83 -10.26 -14.22
C ASP A 311 12.92 -10.92 -15.27
N TYR A 312 11.64 -10.59 -15.28
CA TYR A 312 10.68 -11.16 -16.23
C TYR A 312 10.36 -10.25 -17.40
N LEU A 313 10.89 -9.00 -17.41
CA LEU A 313 10.44 -7.94 -18.30
C LEU A 313 10.90 -8.13 -19.77
N ASP A 314 12.13 -8.60 -19.97
CA ASP A 314 12.68 -8.84 -21.30
C ASP A 314 13.52 -10.14 -21.32
N PRO A 315 13.04 -11.21 -21.97
CA PRO A 315 13.76 -12.49 -22.01
C PRO A 315 15.10 -12.42 -22.75
N MET A 316 15.37 -11.38 -23.54
CA MET A 316 16.66 -11.20 -24.19
C MET A 316 17.72 -10.58 -23.27
N GLN A 317 17.32 -9.95 -22.18
CA GLN A 317 18.22 -9.21 -21.27
C GLN A 317 18.29 -9.81 -19.87
N PHE A 318 17.25 -10.51 -19.45
CA PHE A 318 17.10 -11.11 -18.12
C PHE A 318 16.86 -12.62 -18.22
N ARG A 319 15.78 -13.11 -17.67
CA ARG A 319 15.45 -14.55 -17.68
C ARG A 319 14.99 -15.00 -19.06
N PRO A 320 15.77 -15.85 -19.75
CA PRO A 320 15.44 -16.27 -21.12
C PRO A 320 14.20 -17.16 -21.21
N ASP A 321 13.75 -17.72 -20.08
CA ASP A 321 12.52 -18.53 -19.97
C ASP A 321 11.27 -17.71 -19.63
N SER A 322 11.39 -16.38 -19.52
CA SER A 322 10.25 -15.51 -19.22
C SER A 322 9.22 -15.52 -20.36
N VAL A 323 7.97 -15.83 -19.98
CA VAL A 323 6.79 -15.71 -20.86
C VAL A 323 5.89 -14.53 -20.48
N LEU A 324 6.29 -13.74 -19.48
CA LEU A 324 5.53 -12.60 -18.96
C LEU A 324 5.93 -11.28 -19.61
N GLY A 325 7.16 -11.20 -20.08
CA GLY A 325 7.75 -9.99 -20.66
C GLY A 325 7.70 -9.94 -22.19
N VAL A 326 8.43 -8.98 -22.75
CA VAL A 326 8.45 -8.68 -24.18
C VAL A 326 9.89 -8.69 -24.68
N ALA A 327 10.21 -9.57 -25.62
CA ALA A 327 11.55 -9.68 -26.18
C ALA A 327 11.94 -8.39 -26.93
N GLY A 328 13.08 -7.80 -26.54
CA GLY A 328 13.62 -6.55 -27.13
C GLY A 328 13.07 -5.27 -26.51
N LEU A 329 12.28 -5.36 -25.43
CA LEU A 329 11.70 -4.20 -24.76
C LEU A 329 12.76 -3.22 -24.24
N LEU A 330 13.85 -3.73 -23.64
CA LEU A 330 14.92 -2.86 -23.16
C LEU A 330 15.67 -2.16 -24.29
N ASN A 331 15.78 -2.78 -25.45
CA ASN A 331 16.39 -2.13 -26.61
C ASN A 331 15.51 -0.98 -27.13
N ALA A 332 14.18 -1.17 -27.13
CA ALA A 332 13.24 -0.10 -27.47
C ALA A 332 13.31 1.06 -26.46
N ALA A 333 13.38 0.75 -25.16
CA ALA A 333 13.55 1.76 -24.11
C ALA A 333 14.89 2.50 -24.21
N ARG A 334 16.00 1.80 -24.51
CA ARG A 334 17.32 2.40 -24.71
C ARG A 334 17.38 3.28 -25.95
N ALA A 335 16.59 2.96 -26.97
CA ALA A 335 16.44 3.79 -28.16
C ALA A 335 15.55 5.02 -27.93
N GLY A 336 14.92 5.16 -26.75
CA GLY A 336 14.02 6.25 -26.42
C GLY A 336 12.63 6.13 -27.05
N ASN A 337 12.27 4.96 -27.60
CA ASN A 337 11.02 4.77 -28.33
C ASN A 337 9.85 4.28 -27.44
N VAL A 338 10.12 3.96 -26.19
CA VAL A 338 9.11 3.59 -25.19
C VAL A 338 9.62 3.93 -23.80
N VAL A 339 8.71 4.35 -22.93
CA VAL A 339 8.99 4.55 -21.50
C VAL A 339 8.45 3.36 -20.70
N ILE A 340 9.30 2.81 -19.83
CA ILE A 340 8.93 1.77 -18.87
C ILE A 340 8.76 2.45 -17.50
N SER A 341 7.57 2.54 -17.01
CA SER A 341 7.22 3.11 -15.70
C SER A 341 6.92 1.98 -14.69
N SER A 342 7.48 1.90 -13.51
CA SER A 342 8.70 2.56 -13.03
C SER A 342 9.93 1.96 -13.71
N ALA A 343 11.00 2.73 -13.81
CA ALA A 343 12.17 2.33 -14.63
C ALA A 343 12.81 1.03 -14.13
N VAL A 344 13.49 0.34 -15.07
CA VAL A 344 14.27 -0.86 -14.76
C VAL A 344 15.41 -0.48 -13.81
N GLY A 345 15.65 -1.32 -12.80
CA GLY A 345 16.69 -1.11 -11.80
C GLY A 345 16.24 -0.29 -10.58
N ASN A 346 15.00 0.19 -10.53
CA ASN A 346 14.48 0.92 -9.37
C ASN A 346 14.52 0.10 -8.07
N GLY A 347 14.59 -1.23 -8.17
CA GLY A 347 14.68 -2.12 -7.02
C GLY A 347 15.89 -1.91 -6.11
N VAL A 348 16.92 -1.21 -6.58
CA VAL A 348 18.03 -0.78 -5.69
C VAL A 348 17.50 0.14 -4.58
N GLY A 349 16.48 0.94 -4.86
CA GLY A 349 15.85 1.78 -3.84
C GLY A 349 14.95 1.02 -2.86
N ASP A 350 14.50 -0.19 -3.20
CA ASP A 350 13.75 -1.09 -2.30
C ASP A 350 14.66 -1.89 -1.36
N ASP A 351 15.97 -1.90 -1.59
CA ASP A 351 16.96 -2.63 -0.80
C ASP A 351 17.05 -2.08 0.63
N LYS A 352 16.83 -2.93 1.64
CA LYS A 352 16.78 -2.51 3.05
C LYS A 352 18.14 -2.03 3.60
N LEU A 353 19.25 -2.35 2.95
CA LEU A 353 20.54 -1.74 3.30
C LEU A 353 20.66 -0.34 2.67
N VAL A 354 20.25 -0.16 1.41
CA VAL A 354 20.21 1.17 0.77
C VAL A 354 19.28 2.10 1.54
N TYR A 355 18.13 1.61 2.00
CA TYR A 355 17.22 2.34 2.89
C TYR A 355 17.95 2.99 4.07
N THR A 356 18.94 2.32 4.68
CA THR A 356 19.68 2.90 5.83
C THR A 356 20.50 4.13 5.46
N TYR A 357 20.82 4.31 4.19
CA TYR A 357 21.58 5.46 3.68
C TYR A 357 20.68 6.58 3.13
N VAL A 358 19.36 6.40 3.06
CA VAL A 358 18.47 7.45 2.51
C VAL A 358 18.58 8.79 3.23
N PRO A 359 18.76 8.87 4.56
CA PRO A 359 19.08 10.14 5.21
C PRO A 359 20.31 10.85 4.61
N THR A 360 21.38 10.11 4.38
CA THR A 360 22.61 10.62 3.75
C THR A 360 22.40 10.97 2.27
N ILE A 361 21.59 10.20 1.55
CA ILE A 361 21.20 10.47 0.15
C ILE A 361 20.46 11.80 0.05
N ILE A 362 19.53 12.09 1.00
CA ILE A 362 18.81 13.37 1.08
C ILE A 362 19.79 14.52 1.30
N GLU A 363 20.71 14.38 2.25
CA GLU A 363 21.71 15.41 2.55
C GLU A 363 22.64 15.65 1.35
N TYR A 364 23.06 14.59 0.66
CA TYR A 364 23.98 14.69 -0.49
C TYR A 364 23.35 15.41 -1.69
N TYR A 365 22.17 14.98 -2.13
CA TYR A 365 21.58 15.54 -3.35
C TYR A 365 20.77 16.82 -3.11
N LEU A 366 20.10 16.95 -1.97
CA LEU A 366 19.23 18.09 -1.72
C LEU A 366 19.87 19.15 -0.80
N GLY A 367 20.96 18.83 -0.09
CA GLY A 367 21.56 19.70 0.91
C GLY A 367 20.63 19.95 2.11
N GLU A 368 19.66 19.08 2.34
CA GLU A 368 18.62 19.23 3.33
C GLU A 368 18.73 18.16 4.42
N LYS A 369 18.22 18.46 5.62
CA LYS A 369 18.03 17.42 6.64
C LYS A 369 16.79 16.60 6.37
N PRO A 370 16.81 15.28 6.64
CA PRO A 370 15.63 14.44 6.49
C PRO A 370 14.44 14.93 7.33
N LEU A 371 13.29 15.10 6.69
CA LEU A 371 12.03 15.49 7.36
C LEU A 371 11.33 14.30 8.02
N LEU A 372 11.57 13.08 7.52
CA LEU A 372 11.10 11.83 8.08
C LEU A 372 12.31 10.98 8.49
N ALA A 373 12.37 10.62 9.75
CA ALA A 373 13.39 9.70 10.25
C ALA A 373 13.06 8.26 9.85
N ASN A 374 14.09 7.47 9.60
CA ASN A 374 13.96 6.01 9.46
C ASN A 374 13.71 5.36 10.84
N VAL A 375 13.20 4.14 10.84
CA VAL A 375 13.36 3.23 11.98
C VAL A 375 14.84 2.90 12.13
N ASP A 376 15.36 2.95 13.35
CA ASP A 376 16.75 2.63 13.64
C ASP A 376 17.06 1.22 13.12
N THR A 377 18.15 1.07 12.38
CA THR A 377 18.46 -0.17 11.65
C THR A 377 19.94 -0.50 11.74
N PHE A 378 20.24 -1.68 12.23
CA PHE A 378 21.58 -2.26 12.23
C PHE A 378 21.87 -2.93 10.90
N ARG A 379 23.04 -2.66 10.35
CA ARG A 379 23.55 -3.19 9.08
C ARG A 379 24.47 -4.36 9.35
N CYS A 380 23.95 -5.59 9.24
CA CYS A 380 24.75 -6.79 9.55
C CYS A 380 26.01 -6.96 8.69
N TRP A 381 26.14 -6.26 7.57
CA TRP A 381 27.34 -6.26 6.73
C TRP A 381 28.53 -5.49 7.32
N LEU A 382 28.29 -4.66 8.35
CA LEU A 382 29.32 -3.98 9.13
C LEU A 382 29.64 -4.82 10.37
N ASP A 383 30.91 -5.11 10.58
CA ASP A 383 31.36 -6.06 11.63
C ASP A 383 30.87 -5.64 13.02
N GLU A 384 31.04 -4.36 13.38
CA GLU A 384 30.64 -3.83 14.70
C GLU A 384 29.11 -3.93 14.93
N GLU A 385 28.31 -3.54 13.92
CA GLU A 385 26.86 -3.61 14.03
C GLU A 385 26.36 -5.05 14.02
N ARG A 386 27.02 -5.95 13.27
CA ARG A 386 26.70 -7.38 13.25
C ARG A 386 26.96 -8.03 14.60
N ASP A 387 28.09 -7.74 15.22
CA ASP A 387 28.43 -8.31 16.52
C ASP A 387 27.39 -7.90 17.58
N GLU A 388 26.96 -6.62 17.59
CA GLU A 388 25.87 -6.15 18.45
C GLU A 388 24.56 -6.90 18.15
N VAL A 389 24.21 -7.12 16.88
CA VAL A 389 23.01 -7.87 16.48
C VAL A 389 23.08 -9.32 16.96
N LEU A 390 24.23 -9.97 16.85
CA LEU A 390 24.41 -11.36 17.28
C LEU A 390 24.28 -11.50 18.80
N ASP A 391 24.75 -10.52 19.56
CA ASP A 391 24.64 -10.52 21.02
C ASP A 391 23.17 -10.31 21.48
N ARG A 392 22.41 -9.50 20.75
CA ARG A 392 21.05 -9.06 21.10
C ARG A 392 19.96 -9.63 20.20
N VAL A 393 20.20 -10.75 19.54
CA VAL A 393 19.28 -11.30 18.53
C VAL A 393 17.89 -11.64 19.09
N ASP A 394 17.78 -11.92 20.37
CA ASP A 394 16.54 -12.18 21.12
C ASP A 394 15.73 -10.90 21.46
N GLU A 395 16.34 -9.72 21.30
CA GLU A 395 15.66 -8.43 21.51
C GLU A 395 15.23 -7.74 20.20
N LEU A 396 15.77 -8.19 19.06
CA LEU A 396 15.68 -7.49 17.77
C LEU A 396 14.75 -8.21 16.79
N VAL A 397 14.27 -7.46 15.79
CA VAL A 397 13.59 -8.00 14.60
C VAL A 397 14.62 -8.15 13.49
N ILE A 398 14.92 -9.38 13.12
CA ILE A 398 15.89 -9.70 12.06
C ILE A 398 15.15 -9.86 10.74
N LYS A 399 15.58 -9.14 9.71
CA LYS A 399 14.90 -9.11 8.40
C LYS A 399 15.88 -9.43 7.28
N PRO A 400 15.47 -10.24 6.29
CA PRO A 400 16.24 -10.35 5.06
C PRO A 400 16.23 -8.99 4.34
N VAL A 401 17.37 -8.62 3.77
CA VAL A 401 17.50 -7.37 2.98
C VAL A 401 16.61 -7.45 1.75
N GLU A 402 16.64 -8.56 1.08
CA GLU A 402 15.81 -8.91 -0.05
C GLU A 402 14.56 -9.62 0.46
N GLY A 403 13.45 -9.40 -0.19
CA GLY A 403 12.17 -9.99 0.21
C GLY A 403 11.13 -8.95 0.59
N SER A 404 9.89 -9.33 0.34
CA SER A 404 8.69 -8.52 0.55
C SER A 404 7.64 -9.33 1.31
N GLY A 405 6.55 -8.69 1.75
CA GLY A 405 5.43 -9.37 2.38
C GLY A 405 5.70 -9.96 3.77
N GLY A 406 6.82 -9.64 4.40
CA GLY A 406 7.16 -10.12 5.75
C GLY A 406 7.69 -11.55 5.81
N TYR A 407 8.03 -12.17 4.68
CA TYR A 407 8.62 -13.51 4.66
C TYR A 407 10.07 -13.48 5.18
N GLY A 408 10.41 -14.49 5.98
CA GLY A 408 11.77 -14.65 6.54
C GLY A 408 12.11 -13.70 7.69
N ILE A 409 11.18 -12.88 8.15
CA ILE A 409 11.36 -12.03 9.34
C ILE A 409 11.35 -12.91 10.59
N VAL A 410 12.30 -12.68 11.48
CA VAL A 410 12.38 -13.33 12.81
C VAL A 410 12.21 -12.25 13.88
N PHE A 411 11.17 -12.37 14.70
CA PHE A 411 10.98 -11.56 15.89
C PHE A 411 11.73 -12.24 17.04
N GLY A 412 12.87 -11.68 17.43
CA GLY A 412 13.74 -12.27 18.47
C GLY A 412 13.02 -12.55 19.78
N PRO A 413 12.20 -11.61 20.33
CA PRO A 413 11.45 -11.84 21.57
C PRO A 413 10.47 -13.01 21.54
N ASP A 414 9.97 -13.39 20.36
CA ASP A 414 8.99 -14.45 20.18
C ASP A 414 9.62 -15.76 19.65
N ALA A 415 10.91 -15.70 19.29
CA ALA A 415 11.59 -16.81 18.64
C ALA A 415 12.10 -17.86 19.64
N SER A 416 12.00 -19.13 19.26
CA SER A 416 12.61 -20.24 20.02
C SER A 416 14.13 -20.21 19.92
N ASP A 417 14.83 -20.82 20.90
CA ASP A 417 16.30 -20.95 20.91
C ASP A 417 16.84 -21.57 19.61
N LYS A 418 16.10 -22.50 19.00
CA LYS A 418 16.43 -23.12 17.73
C LYS A 418 16.37 -22.14 16.57
N GLU A 419 15.36 -21.30 16.54
CA GLU A 419 15.21 -20.24 15.53
C GLU A 419 16.29 -19.18 15.69
N LEU A 420 16.57 -18.74 16.94
CA LEU A 420 17.65 -17.81 17.24
C LEU A 420 19.02 -18.37 16.82
N ALA A 421 19.29 -19.64 17.10
CA ALA A 421 20.53 -20.31 16.66
C ALA A 421 20.60 -20.40 15.13
N THR A 422 19.47 -20.60 14.46
CA THR A 422 19.41 -20.70 13.00
C THR A 422 19.67 -19.35 12.36
N ILE A 423 19.03 -18.29 12.86
CA ILE A 423 19.20 -16.95 12.30
C ILE A 423 20.62 -16.41 12.54
N ARG A 424 21.23 -16.65 13.72
CA ARG A 424 22.66 -16.33 13.97
C ARG A 424 23.56 -16.93 12.89
N LYS A 425 23.37 -18.21 12.56
CA LYS A 425 24.16 -18.88 11.51
C LYS A 425 23.96 -18.25 10.14
N LYS A 426 22.73 -17.86 9.80
CA LYS A 426 22.42 -17.21 8.52
C LYS A 426 23.07 -15.83 8.43
N VAL A 427 22.98 -15.01 9.48
CA VAL A 427 23.60 -13.67 9.55
C VAL A 427 25.12 -13.77 9.42
N ILE A 428 25.76 -14.75 10.07
CA ILE A 428 27.21 -14.97 9.96
C ILE A 428 27.61 -15.45 8.56
N ALA A 429 26.80 -16.33 7.94
CA ALA A 429 27.10 -16.90 6.63
C ALA A 429 26.94 -15.89 5.49
N ASP A 430 25.96 -15.00 5.59
CA ASP A 430 25.65 -13.96 4.61
C ASP A 430 25.31 -12.63 5.31
N PRO A 431 26.31 -11.89 5.80
CA PRO A 431 26.06 -10.62 6.51
C PRO A 431 25.36 -9.55 5.67
N ARG A 432 25.57 -9.55 4.34
CA ARG A 432 24.93 -8.59 3.43
C ARG A 432 23.42 -8.84 3.30
N GLY A 433 23.00 -10.08 3.43
CA GLY A 433 21.61 -10.48 3.26
C GLY A 433 20.70 -10.12 4.45
N TRP A 434 21.20 -9.46 5.51
CA TRP A 434 20.43 -9.24 6.74
C TRP A 434 20.58 -7.83 7.31
N ILE A 435 19.48 -7.34 7.85
CA ILE A 435 19.42 -6.17 8.73
C ILE A 435 18.72 -6.57 10.03
N ALA A 436 18.91 -5.74 11.06
CA ALA A 436 18.16 -5.87 12.30
C ALA A 436 17.58 -4.53 12.74
N GLN A 437 16.44 -4.55 13.40
CA GLN A 437 15.78 -3.37 13.93
C GLN A 437 15.32 -3.61 15.37
N PRO A 438 15.36 -2.62 16.27
CA PRO A 438 14.64 -2.70 17.53
C PRO A 438 13.14 -2.96 17.27
N VAL A 439 12.49 -3.66 18.19
CA VAL A 439 11.05 -3.86 18.11
C VAL A 439 10.34 -2.51 18.24
N VAL A 440 9.74 -2.04 17.16
CA VAL A 440 8.92 -0.82 17.18
C VAL A 440 7.54 -1.17 17.71
N GLN A 441 7.13 -0.54 18.81
CA GLN A 441 5.76 -0.62 19.30
C GLN A 441 4.85 0.21 18.37
N LEU A 442 4.22 -0.46 17.41
CA LEU A 442 3.33 0.19 16.46
C LEU A 442 2.15 0.85 17.18
N SER A 443 1.67 1.98 16.67
CA SER A 443 0.45 2.59 17.18
C SER A 443 -0.76 1.66 17.04
N THR A 444 -1.79 1.92 17.85
CA THR A 444 -3.05 1.20 17.81
C THR A 444 -4.22 2.10 17.38
N VAL A 445 -5.19 1.48 16.73
CA VAL A 445 -6.48 2.09 16.39
C VAL A 445 -7.59 1.12 16.82
N PRO A 446 -8.75 1.62 17.34
CA PRO A 446 -9.88 0.77 17.62
C PRO A 446 -10.28 -0.04 16.37
N THR A 447 -10.44 -1.34 16.54
CA THR A 447 -10.75 -2.29 15.47
C THR A 447 -11.85 -3.21 15.95
N LYS A 448 -12.80 -3.57 15.08
CA LYS A 448 -13.89 -4.49 15.42
C LYS A 448 -13.34 -5.89 15.68
N VAL A 449 -13.65 -6.41 16.86
CA VAL A 449 -13.30 -7.77 17.29
C VAL A 449 -14.50 -8.38 18.03
N GLY A 450 -15.13 -9.38 17.42
CA GLY A 450 -16.40 -9.89 17.94
C GLY A 450 -17.44 -8.77 18.03
N ASP A 451 -18.06 -8.63 19.19
CA ASP A 451 -19.15 -7.68 19.45
C ASP A 451 -18.68 -6.31 19.98
N ALA A 452 -17.37 -6.06 20.00
CA ALA A 452 -16.79 -4.86 20.59
C ALA A 452 -15.65 -4.29 19.74
N LEU A 453 -15.13 -3.15 20.17
CA LEU A 453 -13.90 -2.55 19.66
C LEU A 453 -12.72 -2.89 20.58
N ALA A 454 -11.60 -3.28 19.98
CA ALA A 454 -10.36 -3.55 20.68
C ALA A 454 -9.19 -2.85 19.97
N PRO A 455 -8.09 -2.54 20.68
CA PRO A 455 -6.89 -1.98 20.04
C PRO A 455 -6.28 -3.02 19.10
N ARG A 456 -5.79 -2.56 17.92
CA ARG A 456 -4.98 -3.36 17.00
C ARG A 456 -3.89 -2.50 16.42
N HIS A 457 -2.70 -3.08 16.28
CA HIS A 457 -1.56 -2.40 15.67
C HIS A 457 -1.82 -2.09 14.20
N VAL A 458 -1.31 -0.95 13.76
CA VAL A 458 -1.47 -0.45 12.38
C VAL A 458 -0.17 0.12 11.84
N ASP A 459 -0.02 0.03 10.52
CA ASP A 459 0.96 0.78 9.75
C ASP A 459 0.28 1.63 8.66
N LEU A 460 1.06 2.29 7.80
CA LEU A 460 0.53 3.14 6.74
C LEU A 460 1.44 3.07 5.52
N ARG A 461 0.87 2.80 4.35
CA ARG A 461 1.52 2.97 3.05
C ARG A 461 0.88 4.14 2.29
N PRO A 462 1.42 5.36 2.37
CA PRO A 462 1.12 6.42 1.43
C PRO A 462 1.62 6.08 0.03
N PHE A 463 1.00 6.69 -0.98
CA PHE A 463 1.43 6.60 -2.37
C PHE A 463 1.77 8.00 -2.90
N ALA A 464 2.87 8.09 -3.62
CA ALA A 464 3.28 9.30 -4.30
C ALA A 464 3.35 9.04 -5.81
N VAL A 465 2.97 10.04 -6.61
CA VAL A 465 3.10 10.04 -8.06
C VAL A 465 4.01 11.19 -8.46
N ASN A 466 5.07 10.88 -9.21
CA ASN A 466 6.02 11.84 -9.74
C ASN A 466 5.74 12.02 -11.24
N ASP A 467 5.44 13.24 -11.68
CA ASP A 467 5.17 13.57 -13.08
C ASP A 467 6.33 14.30 -13.78
N GLY A 468 7.47 14.43 -13.08
CA GLY A 468 8.67 15.10 -13.54
C GLY A 468 8.76 16.58 -13.14
N GLU A 469 7.63 17.23 -12.91
CA GLU A 469 7.56 18.60 -12.40
C GLU A 469 7.35 18.63 -10.89
N ASP A 470 6.45 17.77 -10.40
CA ASP A 470 6.12 17.69 -8.97
C ASP A 470 5.88 16.25 -8.51
N VAL A 471 6.02 16.04 -7.21
CA VAL A 471 5.69 14.80 -6.52
C VAL A 471 4.39 15.00 -5.74
N TRP A 472 3.30 14.53 -6.32
CA TRP A 472 1.98 14.56 -5.69
C TRP A 472 1.83 13.36 -4.75
N VAL A 473 1.41 13.61 -3.50
CA VAL A 473 1.15 12.56 -2.51
C VAL A 473 -0.36 12.39 -2.34
N LEU A 474 -0.88 11.19 -2.58
CA LEU A 474 -2.28 10.83 -2.39
C LEU A 474 -2.71 11.15 -0.95
N PRO A 475 -3.74 12.01 -0.72
CA PRO A 475 -4.16 12.39 0.64
C PRO A 475 -4.90 11.26 1.36
N GLY A 476 -4.16 10.20 1.65
CA GLY A 476 -4.60 8.94 2.21
C GLY A 476 -3.46 7.92 2.14
N GLY A 477 -3.80 6.67 2.30
CA GLY A 477 -2.84 5.57 2.19
C GLY A 477 -3.49 4.27 2.61
N LEU A 478 -2.85 3.15 2.30
CA LEU A 478 -3.28 1.85 2.79
C LEU A 478 -2.86 1.73 4.26
N THR A 479 -3.82 1.83 5.18
CA THR A 479 -3.62 1.40 6.57
C THR A 479 -3.84 -0.09 6.65
N ARG A 480 -2.77 -0.84 7.00
CA ARG A 480 -2.88 -2.27 7.32
C ARG A 480 -3.08 -2.43 8.82
N THR A 481 -3.84 -3.43 9.24
CA THR A 481 -4.11 -3.69 10.66
C THR A 481 -3.88 -5.15 11.01
N ALA A 482 -3.20 -5.41 12.12
CA ALA A 482 -3.06 -6.75 12.66
C ALA A 482 -4.42 -7.23 13.19
N LEU A 483 -4.90 -8.40 12.76
CA LEU A 483 -6.16 -8.96 13.26
C LEU A 483 -5.95 -9.80 14.53
N ILE A 484 -4.77 -10.34 14.74
CA ILE A 484 -4.40 -11.13 15.92
C ILE A 484 -3.98 -10.16 17.04
N GLU A 485 -4.46 -10.43 18.25
CA GLU A 485 -4.14 -9.62 19.44
C GLU A 485 -2.63 -9.60 19.72
N GLY A 486 -2.09 -8.40 19.94
CA GLY A 486 -0.67 -8.17 20.24
C GLY A 486 0.29 -8.39 19.07
N SER A 487 -0.18 -8.90 17.92
CA SER A 487 0.68 -9.10 16.76
C SER A 487 1.13 -7.76 16.17
N LEU A 488 2.44 -7.66 15.90
CA LEU A 488 3.05 -6.55 15.15
C LEU A 488 3.08 -6.81 13.63
N VAL A 489 2.62 -7.98 13.18
CA VAL A 489 2.52 -8.34 11.77
C VAL A 489 1.20 -7.82 11.21
N VAL A 490 1.27 -6.79 10.39
CA VAL A 490 0.12 -6.11 9.79
C VAL A 490 -0.09 -6.45 8.32
N ASN A 491 0.84 -7.18 7.70
CA ASN A 491 0.83 -7.46 6.26
C ASN A 491 -0.40 -8.25 5.81
N SER A 492 -1.06 -7.78 4.77
CA SER A 492 -2.23 -8.42 4.17
C SER A 492 -1.94 -9.83 3.65
N SER A 493 -0.72 -10.07 3.14
CA SER A 493 -0.25 -11.41 2.72
C SER A 493 -0.14 -12.42 3.86
N GLN A 494 -0.15 -11.97 5.11
CA GLN A 494 -0.14 -12.80 6.31
C GLN A 494 -1.47 -12.73 7.10
N GLY A 495 -2.56 -12.32 6.44
CA GLY A 495 -3.88 -12.30 7.02
C GLY A 495 -4.24 -10.99 7.75
N GLY A 496 -3.50 -9.92 7.55
CA GLY A 496 -3.86 -8.59 8.04
C GLY A 496 -5.11 -8.02 7.36
N GLY A 497 -5.82 -7.15 8.05
CA GLY A 497 -6.93 -6.37 7.52
C GLY A 497 -6.53 -4.98 7.05
N SER A 498 -7.52 -4.18 6.64
CA SER A 498 -7.32 -2.78 6.25
C SER A 498 -8.28 -1.84 6.94
N LYS A 499 -7.93 -0.56 6.94
CA LYS A 499 -8.79 0.56 7.36
C LYS A 499 -8.76 1.65 6.29
N ASP A 500 -9.88 2.32 6.10
CA ASP A 500 -9.88 3.57 5.34
C ASP A 500 -9.09 4.65 6.09
N THR A 501 -8.15 5.30 5.41
CA THR A 501 -7.32 6.36 5.99
C THR A 501 -7.91 7.72 5.66
N TRP A 502 -8.40 8.42 6.67
CA TRP A 502 -9.02 9.73 6.53
C TRP A 502 -8.04 10.85 6.85
N VAL A 503 -7.62 11.57 5.84
CA VAL A 503 -6.87 12.82 5.99
C VAL A 503 -7.86 13.97 6.06
N LEU A 504 -7.87 14.68 7.17
CA LEU A 504 -8.78 15.81 7.37
C LEU A 504 -8.28 17.05 6.63
N ALA A 505 -9.20 17.79 6.00
CA ALA A 505 -8.89 19.09 5.40
C ALA A 505 -8.68 20.17 6.46
N SER A 506 -7.77 21.12 6.19
CA SER A 506 -7.59 22.29 7.06
C SER A 506 -8.81 23.22 6.98
N LYS A 507 -9.07 23.98 8.05
CA LYS A 507 -10.18 24.96 8.08
C LYS A 507 -10.00 26.08 7.04
N THR A 508 -8.75 26.37 6.65
CA THR A 508 -8.37 27.43 5.70
C THR A 508 -8.54 27.02 4.23
N SER A 509 -8.46 25.72 3.91
CA SER A 509 -8.58 25.26 2.52
C SER A 509 -10.02 25.31 1.95
N VAL A 510 -11.03 25.53 2.78
CA VAL A 510 -12.44 25.55 2.40
C VAL A 510 -12.86 26.90 1.85
N ALA A 511 -12.35 27.99 2.39
CA ALA A 511 -12.66 29.35 1.91
C ALA A 511 -12.17 29.61 0.47
N ALA A 512 -11.14 28.88 0.00
CA ALA A 512 -10.61 29.01 -1.35
C ALA A 512 -11.38 28.17 -2.39
N ARG A 513 -12.06 27.07 -1.99
CA ARG A 513 -12.86 26.22 -2.89
C ARG A 513 -14.29 26.75 -3.09
N GLU A 514 -14.90 27.32 -2.08
CA GLU A 514 -16.25 27.94 -2.23
C GLU A 514 -16.26 29.13 -3.20
N LEU A 515 -15.09 29.70 -3.51
CA LEU A 515 -14.94 30.76 -4.52
C LEU A 515 -14.63 30.22 -5.94
N GLY A 516 -14.27 28.94 -6.10
CA GLY A 516 -13.90 28.31 -7.38
C GLY A 516 -14.99 27.47 -8.05
N ASP A 517 -15.97 26.96 -7.30
CA ASP A 517 -16.98 26.02 -7.82
C ASP A 517 -18.24 26.68 -8.41
N ALA A 518 -18.26 28.02 -8.55
CA ALA A 518 -19.39 28.76 -9.13
C ALA A 518 -19.41 28.81 -10.66
N GLU A 519 -18.41 28.32 -11.36
CA GLU A 519 -18.36 28.29 -12.82
C GLU A 519 -17.83 26.94 -13.35
N VAL A 520 -18.66 25.99 -13.62
CA VAL A 520 -18.65 25.10 -14.79
C VAL A 520 -19.76 24.04 -14.67
N VAL A 521 -20.96 24.39 -15.11
CA VAL A 521 -21.94 23.38 -15.57
C VAL A 521 -21.97 23.45 -17.09
N ARG A 522 -21.32 22.50 -17.78
CA ARG A 522 -21.50 22.25 -19.21
C ARG A 522 -22.00 20.83 -19.48
N LYS A 523 -23.04 20.79 -20.31
CA LYS A 523 -23.90 19.68 -20.72
C LYS A 523 -23.12 18.50 -21.32
N ILE A 524 -23.48 17.29 -20.88
CA ILE A 524 -23.01 15.99 -21.44
C ILE A 524 -24.05 15.50 -22.48
N PRO A 525 -23.63 15.05 -23.68
CA PRO A 525 -24.50 14.35 -24.62
C PRO A 525 -24.68 12.87 -24.28
N LYS A 526 -25.83 12.29 -24.62
CA LYS A 526 -26.20 10.89 -24.37
C LYS A 526 -25.51 9.92 -25.36
N PRO A 527 -25.11 8.70 -24.93
CA PRO A 527 -24.54 7.71 -25.82
C PRO A 527 -25.60 6.85 -26.54
N GLY A 528 -25.28 6.50 -27.79
CA GLY A 528 -26.06 5.61 -28.64
C GLY A 528 -25.69 4.13 -28.39
N LYS A 529 -26.66 3.26 -28.67
CA LYS A 529 -26.59 1.79 -28.55
C LYS A 529 -25.77 1.17 -29.67
N ALA A 530 -24.92 0.20 -29.36
CA ALA A 530 -24.37 -0.74 -30.33
C ALA A 530 -24.42 -2.19 -29.82
N ALA A 531 -24.61 -3.11 -30.77
CA ALA A 531 -25.10 -4.46 -30.63
C ALA A 531 -24.00 -5.50 -30.38
N VAL A 532 -24.44 -6.62 -29.78
CA VAL A 532 -23.71 -7.85 -29.48
C VAL A 532 -23.52 -8.72 -30.75
N ALA A 533 -22.35 -9.34 -30.93
CA ALA A 533 -22.17 -10.49 -31.80
C ALA A 533 -21.22 -11.54 -31.16
N GLU A 534 -21.66 -12.79 -31.23
CA GLU A 534 -21.07 -14.01 -30.66
C GLU A 534 -20.15 -14.76 -31.63
N LYS A 535 -19.25 -15.59 -31.03
CA LYS A 535 -18.69 -16.91 -31.43
C LYS A 535 -17.29 -17.03 -32.04
N GLY A 536 -16.53 -17.87 -31.33
CA GLY A 536 -15.35 -18.63 -31.39
C GLY A 536 -15.08 -19.52 -32.65
N PRO A 537 -14.10 -20.45 -32.76
CA PRO A 537 -13.70 -21.48 -31.79
C PRO A 537 -12.20 -21.83 -31.66
N GLU A 538 -11.92 -22.69 -30.71
CA GLU A 538 -10.80 -23.53 -30.28
C GLU A 538 -9.58 -23.79 -31.20
N SER A 539 -8.37 -23.70 -30.59
CA SER A 539 -7.21 -24.53 -30.94
C SER A 539 -6.49 -24.99 -29.65
N SER A 540 -6.54 -26.29 -29.41
CA SER A 540 -6.07 -26.98 -28.21
C SER A 540 -4.65 -27.55 -28.40
N GLY A 541 -3.81 -27.46 -27.37
CA GLY A 541 -2.59 -28.24 -27.22
C GLY A 541 -1.33 -27.44 -26.84
N GLN A 542 -0.95 -26.43 -27.58
CA GLN A 542 0.20 -25.58 -27.23
C GLN A 542 -0.12 -24.53 -26.15
N GLN A 543 -1.39 -24.18 -25.99
CA GLN A 543 -1.85 -23.25 -24.96
C GLN A 543 -1.74 -23.80 -23.54
N GLN A 544 -1.87 -25.13 -23.32
CA GLN A 544 -1.81 -25.68 -21.95
C GLN A 544 -0.41 -25.65 -21.33
N GLN A 545 0.66 -25.92 -22.12
CA GLN A 545 2.03 -25.84 -21.60
C GLN A 545 2.45 -24.39 -21.32
N GLY A 546 2.09 -23.46 -22.20
CA GLY A 546 2.34 -22.04 -21.99
C GLY A 546 1.58 -21.49 -20.78
N GLN A 547 0.35 -21.93 -20.55
CA GLN A 547 -0.42 -21.51 -19.38
C GLN A 547 0.16 -22.03 -18.05
N GLN A 548 0.64 -23.28 -18.01
CA GLN A 548 1.28 -23.82 -16.79
C GLN A 548 2.60 -23.10 -16.47
N GLN A 549 3.43 -22.82 -17.46
CA GLN A 549 4.66 -22.07 -17.27
C GLN A 549 4.39 -20.62 -16.84
N GLN A 550 3.42 -19.97 -17.46
CA GLN A 550 2.99 -18.65 -17.08
C GLN A 550 2.43 -18.61 -15.65
N GLN A 551 1.63 -19.60 -15.27
CA GLN A 551 1.08 -19.75 -13.93
C GLN A 551 2.19 -19.94 -12.88
N GLN A 552 3.21 -20.76 -13.17
CA GLN A 552 4.35 -20.93 -12.28
C GLN A 552 5.17 -19.66 -12.13
N GLN A 553 5.45 -18.93 -13.22
CA GLN A 553 6.18 -17.67 -13.16
C GLN A 553 5.37 -16.59 -12.43
N GLN A 554 4.05 -16.51 -12.67
CA GLN A 554 3.19 -15.59 -11.94
C GLN A 554 3.17 -15.86 -10.43
N GLN A 555 3.24 -17.12 -10.00
CA GLN A 555 3.36 -17.49 -8.59
C GLN A 555 4.75 -17.21 -8.01
N GLN A 556 5.81 -17.28 -8.82
CA GLN A 556 7.16 -16.93 -8.37
C GLN A 556 7.35 -15.42 -8.16
N VAL A 557 6.67 -14.58 -8.94
CA VAL A 557 6.61 -13.12 -8.75
C VAL A 557 5.91 -12.73 -7.42
N MET A 558 5.20 -13.68 -6.79
CA MET A 558 4.55 -13.49 -5.48
C MET A 558 5.46 -13.83 -4.29
N ARG A 559 6.63 -14.44 -4.52
CA ARG A 559 7.61 -14.80 -3.48
C ARG A 559 8.74 -13.80 -3.45
#